data_e6a9b9a5f41addee7edf6457b35a0522
#
_entry.id   e6a9b9a5f41addee7edf6457b35a0522
#
_cell.length_a   1.000
_cell.length_b   1.000
_cell.length_c   1.000
_cell.angle_alpha   90.00
_cell.angle_beta   90.00
_cell.angle_gamma   90.00
#
_symmetry.space_group_name_H-M   'P 1'
#
loop_
_entity.id
_entity.type
_entity.pdbx_description
1 polymer ?
#
loop_
_entity_poly.entity_id
_entity_poly.type
_entity_poly.pdbx_seq_one_letter_code
_entity_poly.pdbx_strand_id
1 'polypeptide(L)' 'EQVLVQGIADLVLVYPDHLELLDYKTDRRKAESDFLRAYRAQLNLYAIAIEKRFAPKKVIYKGIYSFALGKLIEA' A
#
# COMPACT_ATOMS: atom_id res chain seq x y z
N GLU A 1 10.06 11.68 1.34
CA GLU A 1 9.49 11.97 2.65
C GLU A 1 8.30 11.06 2.94
N GLN A 2 8.04 10.81 4.21
CA GLN A 2 6.95 9.93 4.62
C GLN A 2 5.73 10.76 4.94
N VAL A 3 4.58 10.34 4.41
CA VAL A 3 3.30 11.00 4.67
C VAL A 3 2.30 9.94 5.11
N LEU A 4 1.71 10.13 6.29
CA LEU A 4 0.64 9.29 6.77
C LEU A 4 -0.69 9.86 6.28
N VAL A 5 -1.44 9.05 5.52
CA VAL A 5 -2.73 9.47 4.97
C VAL A 5 -3.83 8.68 5.67
N GLN A 6 -4.44 9.31 6.64
CA GLN A 6 -5.46 8.68 7.47
C GLN A 6 -6.69 8.32 6.64
N GLY A 7 -7.18 7.10 6.80
CA GLY A 7 -8.41 6.65 6.16
C GLY A 7 -8.25 6.11 4.75
N ILE A 8 -7.03 6.22 4.15
CA ILE A 8 -6.77 5.69 2.81
C ILE A 8 -5.75 4.57 2.89
N ALA A 9 -4.56 4.87 3.40
CA ALA A 9 -3.49 3.89 3.55
C ALA A 9 -2.71 4.21 4.80
N ASP A 10 -2.00 3.23 5.33
CA ASP A 10 -1.24 3.44 6.57
C ASP A 10 -0.02 4.32 6.33
N LEU A 11 0.62 4.20 5.16
CA LEU A 11 1.82 4.96 4.87
C LEU A 11 1.95 5.22 3.38
N VAL A 12 2.19 6.47 3.04
CA VAL A 12 2.52 6.87 1.67
C VAL A 12 3.91 7.50 1.70
N LEU A 13 4.82 6.97 0.89
CA LEU A 13 6.15 7.52 0.72
C LEU A 13 6.15 8.42 -0.51
N VAL A 14 6.45 9.70 -0.31
CA VAL A 14 6.43 10.69 -1.39
C VAL A 14 7.87 10.99 -1.78
N TYR A 15 8.22 10.61 -3.00
CA TYR A 15 9.54 10.87 -3.59
C TYR A 15 9.43 12.01 -4.60
N PRO A 16 10.54 12.60 -5.01
CA PRO A 16 10.48 13.70 -5.99
C PRO A 16 9.77 13.33 -7.29
N ASP A 17 9.87 12.06 -7.74
CA ASP A 17 9.39 11.62 -9.04
C ASP A 17 8.31 10.53 -8.98
N HIS A 18 8.00 10.00 -7.79
CA HIS A 18 7.04 8.90 -7.68
C HIS A 18 6.48 8.76 -6.26
N LEU A 19 5.57 7.81 -6.11
CA LEU A 19 4.93 7.49 -4.83
C LEU A 19 5.06 5.99 -4.56
N GLU A 20 5.12 5.63 -3.28
CA GLU A 20 5.02 4.24 -2.82
C GLU A 20 3.96 4.15 -1.74
N LEU A 21 3.25 3.03 -1.72
CA LEU A 21 2.09 2.84 -0.86
C LEU A 21 2.30 1.58 -0.01
N LEU A 22 2.16 1.72 1.29
CA LEU A 22 2.24 0.60 2.23
C LEU A 22 0.99 0.53 3.08
N ASP A 23 0.52 -0.69 3.32
CA ASP A 23 -0.61 -0.95 4.19
C ASP A 23 -0.21 -2.05 5.18
N TYR A 24 -0.49 -1.84 6.45
CA TYR A 24 -0.14 -2.80 7.50
C TYR A 24 -1.36 -3.65 7.82
N LYS A 25 -1.18 -4.98 7.86
CA LYS A 25 -2.28 -5.90 8.16
C LYS A 25 -1.89 -6.84 9.29
N THR A 26 -2.81 -7.01 10.21
CA THR A 26 -2.65 -7.90 11.36
C THR A 26 -3.36 -9.24 11.18
N ASP A 27 -4.04 -9.43 10.05
CA ASP A 27 -4.75 -10.67 9.73
C ASP A 27 -3.80 -11.86 9.83
N ARG A 28 -4.32 -12.98 10.29
CA ARG A 28 -3.55 -14.22 10.40
C ARG A 28 -3.81 -15.13 9.21
N ARG A 29 -3.50 -14.65 8.00
CA ARG A 29 -3.60 -15.44 6.79
C ARG A 29 -2.32 -16.24 6.63
N LYS A 30 -2.43 -17.41 5.97
CA LYS A 30 -1.33 -18.39 5.94
C LYS A 30 -0.36 -18.19 4.78
N ALA A 31 -0.79 -17.52 3.71
CA ALA A 31 0.03 -17.36 2.51
C ALA A 31 -0.06 -15.94 1.96
N GLU A 32 1.01 -15.53 1.24
CA GLU A 32 1.03 -14.22 0.58
C GLU A 32 -0.14 -14.06 -0.40
N SER A 33 -0.47 -15.12 -1.13
CA SER A 33 -1.58 -15.08 -2.09
C SER A 33 -2.91 -14.77 -1.43
N ASP A 34 -3.10 -15.16 -0.19
CA ASP A 34 -4.32 -14.86 0.56
C ASP A 34 -4.46 -13.36 0.81
N PHE A 35 -3.34 -12.70 1.14
CA PHE A 35 -3.32 -11.25 1.32
C PHE A 35 -3.60 -10.53 0.01
N LEU A 36 -2.97 -10.97 -1.07
CA LEU A 36 -3.16 -10.34 -2.38
C LEU A 36 -4.60 -10.48 -2.85
N ARG A 37 -5.19 -11.66 -2.67
CA ARG A 37 -6.59 -11.91 -3.03
C ARG A 37 -7.54 -11.02 -2.25
N ALA A 38 -7.26 -10.82 -0.97
CA ALA A 38 -8.12 -10.04 -0.10
C ALA A 38 -7.99 -8.53 -0.33
N TYR A 39 -6.78 -8.05 -0.62
CA TYR A 39 -6.50 -6.61 -0.50
C TYR A 39 -6.00 -5.92 -1.78
N ARG A 40 -5.69 -6.64 -2.84
CA ARG A 40 -5.15 -6.02 -4.06
C ARG A 40 -6.09 -4.96 -4.63
N ALA A 41 -7.38 -5.26 -4.72
CA ALA A 41 -8.36 -4.30 -5.24
C ALA A 41 -8.42 -3.04 -4.39
N GLN A 42 -8.34 -3.20 -3.06
CA GLN A 42 -8.34 -2.08 -2.12
C GLN A 42 -7.11 -1.20 -2.34
N LEU A 43 -5.93 -1.83 -2.48
CA LEU A 43 -4.69 -1.09 -2.72
C LEU A 43 -4.72 -0.35 -4.05
N ASN A 44 -5.33 -0.93 -5.07
CA ASN A 44 -5.46 -0.26 -6.36
C ASN A 44 -6.36 0.98 -6.25
N LEU A 45 -7.44 0.90 -5.47
CA LEU A 45 -8.30 2.06 -5.22
C LEU A 45 -7.56 3.14 -4.43
N TYR A 46 -6.78 2.73 -3.44
CA TYR A 46 -5.95 3.65 -2.67
C TYR A 46 -4.95 4.37 -3.57
N ALA A 47 -4.31 3.62 -4.47
CA ALA A 47 -3.33 4.18 -5.40
C ALA A 47 -3.98 5.27 -6.28
N ILE A 48 -5.18 5.02 -6.78
CA ILE A 48 -5.90 6.01 -7.59
C ILE A 48 -6.15 7.29 -6.78
N ALA A 49 -6.61 7.16 -5.54
CA ALA A 49 -6.89 8.32 -4.69
C ALA A 49 -5.62 9.10 -4.37
N ILE A 50 -4.53 8.39 -4.08
CA ILE A 50 -3.24 9.01 -3.74
C ILE A 50 -2.65 9.71 -4.97
N GLU A 51 -2.75 9.10 -6.14
CA GLU A 51 -2.26 9.72 -7.38
C GLU A 51 -2.99 11.02 -7.70
N LYS A 52 -4.29 11.09 -7.41
CA LYS A 52 -5.03 12.33 -7.58
C LYS A 52 -4.54 13.43 -6.65
N ARG A 53 -4.24 13.06 -5.40
CA ARG A 53 -3.79 14.02 -4.39
C ARG A 53 -2.39 14.56 -4.68
N PHE A 54 -1.51 13.73 -5.21
CA PHE A 54 -0.10 14.07 -5.44
C PHE A 54 0.25 14.18 -6.93
N ALA A 55 -0.73 14.42 -7.78
CA ALA A 55 -0.50 14.55 -9.21
C ALA A 55 0.63 15.54 -9.50
N PRO A 56 1.46 15.31 -10.53
CA PRO A 56 1.36 14.23 -11.53
C PRO A 56 2.10 12.94 -11.13
N LYS A 57 2.52 12.79 -9.89
CA LYS A 57 3.28 11.62 -9.45
C LYS A 57 2.43 10.36 -9.52
N LYS A 58 3.07 9.23 -9.84
CA LYS A 58 2.41 7.94 -9.94
C LYS A 58 2.89 6.99 -8.85
N VAL A 59 2.01 6.11 -8.42
CA VAL A 59 2.35 5.04 -7.48
C VAL A 59 3.02 3.92 -8.27
N ILE A 60 4.31 3.68 -7.98
CA ILE A 60 5.08 2.64 -8.67
C ILE A 60 5.28 1.40 -7.81
N TYR A 61 4.94 1.46 -6.53
CA TYR A 61 5.04 0.33 -5.61
C TYR A 61 3.85 0.34 -4.66
N LYS A 62 3.23 -0.84 -4.49
CA LYS A 62 2.18 -1.07 -3.49
C LYS A 62 2.55 -2.30 -2.70
N GLY A 63 2.56 -2.20 -1.39
CA GLY A 63 2.93 -3.30 -0.53
C GLY A 63 2.02 -3.47 0.67
N ILE A 64 1.94 -4.69 1.14
CA ILE A 64 1.25 -5.06 2.37
C ILE A 64 2.31 -5.60 3.33
N TYR A 65 2.42 -5.01 4.51
CA TYR A 65 3.26 -5.61 5.54
C TYR A 65 2.38 -6.49 6.42
N SER A 66 2.65 -7.79 6.41
CA SER A 66 1.92 -8.76 7.23
C SER A 66 2.67 -8.98 8.54
N PHE A 67 2.06 -8.61 9.66
CA PHE A 67 2.63 -8.92 10.97
C PHE A 67 2.59 -10.41 11.23
N ALA A 68 1.57 -11.12 10.73
CA ALA A 68 1.46 -12.56 10.94
C ALA A 68 2.57 -13.33 10.23
N LEU A 69 2.92 -12.93 9.00
CA LEU A 69 3.99 -13.58 8.24
C LEU A 69 5.36 -12.93 8.48
N GLY A 70 5.38 -11.75 9.09
CA GLY A 70 6.61 -11.04 9.36
C GLY A 70 7.35 -10.58 8.11
N LYS A 71 6.59 -10.21 7.05
CA LYS A 71 7.23 -9.81 5.80
C LYS A 71 6.38 -8.86 4.98
N LEU A 72 7.04 -8.21 4.03
CA LEU A 72 6.44 -7.29 3.08
C LEU A 72 6.04 -8.07 1.82
N ILE A 73 4.80 -7.84 1.37
CA ILE A 73 4.24 -8.52 0.21
C ILE A 73 3.95 -7.45 -0.83
N GLU A 74 4.56 -7.58 -1.99
CA GLU A 74 4.31 -6.65 -3.09
C GLU A 74 2.98 -6.99 -3.78
N ALA A 75 2.16 -5.98 -3.98
CA ALA A 75 0.85 -6.15 -4.61
C ALA A 75 0.87 -5.74 -6.09
#